data_2bbace78a3722494cd8de56de715c733
#
_entry.id   2bbace78a3722494cd8de56de715c733
#
_cell.length_a   1.000
_cell.length_b   1.000
_cell.length_c   1.000
_cell.angle_alpha   90.00
_cell.angle_beta   90.00
_cell.angle_gamma   90.00
#
_symmetry.space_group_name_H-M   'P 1'
#
loop_
_entity.id
_entity.type
_entity.pdbx_description
1 polymer ?
#
loop_
_entity_poly.entity_id
_entity_poly.type
_entity_poly.pdbx_seq_one_letter_code
_entity_poly.pdbx_strand_id
1 'polypeptide(L)'
;MMQSYADKNFQFLIDALNKHVLLVLNQCEVTADLDKLRKLTENQHWMVMSGGDQNEVRTLLTQKKIDHFFDYGIYGSPDSKHEIINYHQTTNDDFMPALFFGDSEYDMTTAEKYNLDFIFVSAWTDFKNWKEVVSKKNIKTVSFLNELII
;
A
#
# COMPACT_ATOMS: atom_id res chain seq x y z
N MET A 1 29.89 3.79 -25.90
CA MET A 1 30.64 3.30 -24.72
C MET A 1 30.45 4.16 -23.46
N MET A 2 30.11 5.45 -23.54
CA MET A 2 29.83 6.32 -22.37
C MET A 2 28.47 6.05 -21.69
N GLN A 3 27.43 5.68 -22.43
CA GLN A 3 26.09 5.41 -21.91
C GLN A 3 26.07 4.22 -20.93
N SER A 4 26.89 3.20 -21.13
CA SER A 4 26.97 2.00 -20.29
C SER A 4 27.57 2.24 -18.88
N TYR A 5 28.37 3.28 -18.69
CA TYR A 5 28.97 3.61 -17.37
C TYR A 5 28.00 4.42 -16.49
N ALA A 6 27.24 5.35 -17.07
CA ALA A 6 26.22 6.10 -16.37
C ALA A 6 25.10 5.17 -15.89
N ASP A 7 24.66 4.22 -16.72
CA ASP A 7 23.62 3.26 -16.38
C ASP A 7 24.04 2.32 -15.24
N LYS A 8 25.29 1.85 -15.24
CA LYS A 8 25.81 0.99 -14.15
C LYS A 8 25.94 1.71 -12.81
N ASN A 9 26.38 2.97 -12.83
CA ASN A 9 26.48 3.77 -11.61
C ASN A 9 25.07 4.13 -11.07
N PHE A 10 24.13 4.39 -11.95
CA PHE A 10 22.75 4.67 -11.56
C PHE A 10 22.09 3.43 -10.94
N GLN A 11 22.25 2.25 -11.57
CA GLN A 11 21.71 1.01 -11.02
C GLN A 11 22.34 0.67 -9.66
N PHE A 12 23.64 0.84 -9.50
CA PHE A 12 24.32 0.64 -8.21
C PHE A 12 23.75 1.54 -7.10
N LEU A 13 23.45 2.81 -7.41
CA LEU A 13 22.84 3.73 -6.45
C LEU A 13 21.42 3.32 -6.08
N ILE A 14 20.62 2.87 -7.05
CA ILE A 14 19.28 2.33 -6.79
C ILE A 14 19.35 1.11 -5.89
N ASP A 15 20.21 0.15 -6.22
CA ASP A 15 20.37 -1.09 -5.43
C ASP A 15 20.83 -0.79 -3.99
N ALA A 16 21.75 0.17 -3.82
CA ALA A 16 22.21 0.60 -2.50
C ALA A 16 21.09 1.29 -1.70
N LEU A 17 20.29 2.14 -2.36
CA LEU A 17 19.14 2.82 -1.75
C LEU A 17 18.09 1.79 -1.32
N ASN A 18 17.71 0.89 -2.21
CA ASN A 18 16.72 -0.15 -1.94
C ASN A 18 17.14 -1.04 -0.78
N LYS A 19 18.42 -1.46 -0.76
CA LYS A 19 18.98 -2.23 0.36
C LYS A 19 18.87 -1.47 1.68
N HIS A 20 19.14 -0.17 1.66
CA HIS A 20 19.05 0.66 2.87
C HIS A 20 17.59 0.82 3.33
N VAL A 21 16.69 1.06 2.40
CA VAL A 21 15.24 1.14 2.66
C VAL A 21 14.74 -0.16 3.29
N LEU A 22 15.08 -1.32 2.73
CA LEU A 22 14.71 -2.62 3.30
C LEU A 22 15.24 -2.82 4.72
N LEU A 23 16.47 -2.40 5.00
CA LEU A 23 17.06 -2.48 6.35
C LEU A 23 16.26 -1.64 7.36
N VAL A 24 15.86 -0.43 6.97
CA VAL A 24 15.04 0.45 7.83
C VAL A 24 13.64 -0.12 8.02
N LEU A 25 12.99 -0.57 6.93
CA LEU A 25 11.64 -1.15 7.00
C LEU A 25 11.60 -2.44 7.82
N ASN A 26 12.67 -3.23 7.81
CA ASN A 26 12.77 -4.42 8.67
C ASN A 26 12.80 -4.09 10.18
N GLN A 27 13.18 -2.88 10.55
CA GLN A 27 13.15 -2.41 11.95
C GLN A 27 11.78 -1.86 12.35
N CYS A 28 10.93 -1.50 11.38
CA CYS A 28 9.58 -1.02 11.67
C CYS A 28 8.71 -2.16 12.22
N GLU A 29 7.88 -1.84 13.19
CA GLU A 29 6.89 -2.78 13.70
C GLU A 29 5.70 -2.90 12.72
N VAL A 30 5.04 -4.06 12.76
CA VAL A 30 3.74 -4.23 12.10
C VAL A 30 2.70 -3.46 12.91
N THR A 31 1.73 -2.86 12.22
CA THR A 31 0.63 -2.17 12.91
C THR A 31 -0.05 -3.08 13.95
N ALA A 32 -0.36 -2.50 15.11
CA ALA A 32 -0.95 -3.26 16.20
C ALA A 32 -2.26 -3.94 15.79
N ASP A 33 -2.49 -5.14 16.32
CA ASP A 33 -3.72 -5.90 16.16
C ASP A 33 -4.11 -6.24 14.70
N LEU A 34 -3.16 -6.26 13.77
CA LEU A 34 -3.43 -6.58 12.36
C LEU A 34 -4.01 -8.00 12.20
N ASP A 35 -3.55 -8.95 13.00
CA ASP A 35 -4.07 -10.32 13.07
C ASP A 35 -5.54 -10.37 13.53
N LYS A 36 -5.92 -9.57 14.51
CA LYS A 36 -7.31 -9.44 14.95
C LYS A 36 -8.18 -8.83 13.85
N LEU A 37 -7.70 -7.78 13.19
CA LEU A 37 -8.42 -7.17 12.08
C LEU A 37 -8.61 -8.18 10.94
N ARG A 38 -7.57 -8.94 10.58
CA ARG A 38 -7.67 -10.01 9.57
C ARG A 38 -8.70 -11.07 9.96
N LYS A 39 -8.73 -11.48 11.23
CA LYS A 39 -9.72 -12.45 11.73
C LYS A 39 -11.15 -11.91 11.68
N LEU A 40 -11.38 -10.65 12.05
CA LEU A 40 -12.69 -10.01 11.96
C LEU A 40 -13.20 -9.87 10.53
N THR A 41 -12.28 -9.86 9.56
CA THR A 41 -12.57 -9.73 8.13
C THR A 41 -12.19 -11.02 7.36
N GLU A 42 -12.29 -12.18 7.99
CA GLU A 42 -11.87 -13.46 7.40
C GLU A 42 -12.60 -13.83 6.10
N ASN A 43 -13.81 -13.30 5.91
CA ASN A 43 -14.61 -13.46 4.69
C ASN A 43 -14.32 -12.39 3.62
N GLN A 44 -13.35 -11.51 3.85
CA GLN A 44 -12.95 -10.46 2.91
C GLN A 44 -11.56 -10.78 2.35
N HIS A 45 -11.36 -10.46 1.08
CA HIS A 45 -10.04 -10.57 0.46
C HIS A 45 -9.19 -9.33 0.74
N TRP A 46 -7.92 -9.56 1.02
CA TRP A 46 -6.97 -8.48 1.28
C TRP A 46 -5.91 -8.41 0.20
N MET A 47 -5.56 -7.18 -0.19
CA MET A 47 -4.55 -6.88 -1.18
C MET A 47 -3.64 -5.74 -0.71
N VAL A 48 -2.38 -5.81 -1.08
CA VAL A 48 -1.44 -4.69 -0.92
C VAL A 48 -1.14 -4.08 -2.28
N MET A 49 -1.21 -2.75 -2.36
CA MET A 49 -0.75 -1.96 -3.50
C MET A 49 0.26 -0.91 -3.01
N SER A 50 1.54 -1.09 -3.32
CA SER A 50 2.64 -0.24 -2.90
C SER A 50 3.22 0.56 -4.07
N GLY A 51 3.77 1.75 -3.79
CA GLY A 51 4.62 2.47 -4.75
C GLY A 51 6.06 1.92 -4.83
N GLY A 52 6.46 1.08 -3.87
CA GLY A 52 7.77 0.44 -3.85
C GLY A 52 7.87 -0.76 -4.81
N ASP A 53 9.12 -1.24 -5.02
CA ASP A 53 9.36 -2.45 -5.83
C ASP A 53 8.59 -3.66 -5.29
N GLN A 54 7.89 -4.37 -6.17
CA GLN A 54 7.02 -5.47 -5.80
C GLN A 54 7.75 -6.60 -5.08
N ASN A 55 8.95 -6.96 -5.53
CA ASN A 55 9.71 -8.05 -4.93
C ASN A 55 10.22 -7.66 -3.54
N GLU A 56 10.59 -6.41 -3.36
CA GLU A 56 11.02 -5.88 -2.06
C GLU A 56 9.87 -5.87 -1.06
N VAL A 57 8.69 -5.40 -1.49
CA VAL A 57 7.48 -5.40 -0.64
C VAL A 57 7.10 -6.84 -0.25
N ARG A 58 7.10 -7.78 -1.19
CA ARG A 58 6.84 -9.20 -0.92
C ARG A 58 7.85 -9.78 0.07
N THR A 59 9.13 -9.52 -0.14
CA THR A 59 10.22 -9.97 0.75
C THR A 59 10.03 -9.43 2.17
N LEU A 60 9.71 -8.14 2.30
CA LEU A 60 9.47 -7.49 3.58
C LEU A 60 8.28 -8.13 4.33
N LEU A 61 7.14 -8.29 3.66
CA LEU A 61 5.94 -8.85 4.28
C LEU A 61 6.13 -10.32 4.67
N THR A 62 6.88 -11.10 3.90
CA THR A 62 7.28 -12.47 4.25
C THR A 62 8.20 -12.49 5.47
N GLN A 63 9.18 -11.61 5.55
CA GLN A 63 10.05 -11.48 6.74
C GLN A 63 9.26 -11.07 7.99
N LYS A 64 8.23 -10.23 7.83
CA LYS A 64 7.28 -9.85 8.89
C LYS A 64 6.25 -10.95 9.20
N LYS A 65 6.20 -12.02 8.41
CA LYS A 65 5.27 -13.16 8.55
C LYS A 65 3.79 -12.75 8.45
N ILE A 66 3.50 -11.77 7.60
CA ILE A 66 2.14 -11.27 7.35
C ILE A 66 1.72 -11.34 5.87
N ASP A 67 2.58 -11.85 4.99
CA ASP A 67 2.30 -12.04 3.57
C ASP A 67 1.06 -12.90 3.31
N HIS A 68 0.84 -13.91 4.16
CA HIS A 68 -0.32 -14.82 4.09
C HIS A 68 -1.67 -14.15 4.41
N PHE A 69 -1.70 -12.90 4.90
CA PHE A 69 -2.93 -12.15 5.10
C PHE A 69 -3.50 -11.62 3.78
N PHE A 70 -2.66 -11.48 2.75
CA PHE A 70 -3.00 -10.82 1.49
C PHE A 70 -3.29 -11.83 0.39
N ASP A 71 -4.42 -12.51 0.51
CA ASP A 71 -4.88 -13.58 -0.37
C ASP A 71 -5.22 -13.10 -1.80
N TYR A 72 -5.51 -11.80 -1.99
CA TYR A 72 -5.63 -11.16 -3.32
C TYR A 72 -4.32 -10.65 -3.88
N GLY A 73 -3.21 -10.82 -3.14
CA GLY A 73 -1.86 -10.58 -3.62
C GLY A 73 -1.20 -9.31 -3.08
N ILE A 74 0.08 -9.21 -3.40
CA ILE A 74 0.97 -8.12 -3.00
C ILE A 74 1.58 -7.56 -4.28
N TYR A 75 1.24 -6.31 -4.58
CA TYR A 75 1.58 -5.61 -5.81
C TYR A 75 2.39 -4.35 -5.53
N GLY A 76 3.23 -3.97 -6.48
CA GLY A 76 4.07 -2.79 -6.43
C GLY A 76 4.64 -2.44 -7.79
N SER A 77 5.58 -1.49 -7.83
CA SER A 77 6.30 -1.12 -9.05
C SER A 77 6.90 -2.37 -9.74
N PRO A 78 6.87 -2.47 -11.08
CA PRO A 78 6.61 -1.37 -12.03
C PRO A 78 5.13 -1.02 -12.24
N ASP A 79 4.19 -1.86 -11.80
CA ASP A 79 2.77 -1.61 -12.02
C ASP A 79 2.28 -0.47 -11.13
N SER A 80 1.53 0.46 -11.70
CA SER A 80 0.86 1.52 -10.95
C SER A 80 -0.39 1.00 -10.24
N LYS A 81 -0.85 1.67 -9.18
CA LYS A 81 -2.11 1.34 -8.52
C LYS A 81 -3.29 1.34 -9.51
N HIS A 82 -3.26 2.22 -10.52
CA HIS A 82 -4.27 2.25 -11.56
C HIS A 82 -4.31 0.98 -12.41
N GLU A 83 -3.15 0.46 -12.83
CA GLU A 83 -3.06 -0.78 -13.59
C GLU A 83 -3.52 -1.98 -12.76
N ILE A 84 -3.11 -2.04 -11.51
CA ILE A 84 -3.49 -3.11 -10.58
C ILE A 84 -5.02 -3.12 -10.37
N ILE A 85 -5.62 -1.97 -10.06
CA ILE A 85 -7.08 -1.88 -9.85
C ILE A 85 -7.84 -2.23 -11.13
N ASN A 86 -7.42 -1.69 -12.27
CA ASN A 86 -8.04 -2.00 -13.57
C ASN A 86 -8.01 -3.50 -13.86
N TYR A 87 -6.87 -4.14 -13.64
CA TYR A 87 -6.75 -5.58 -13.82
C TYR A 87 -7.77 -6.34 -12.96
N HIS A 88 -7.83 -6.04 -11.66
CA HIS A 88 -8.75 -6.72 -10.74
C HIS A 88 -10.22 -6.43 -11.04
N GLN A 89 -10.58 -5.20 -11.38
CA GLN A 89 -11.96 -4.86 -11.76
C GLN A 89 -12.43 -5.57 -13.05
N THR A 90 -11.51 -5.95 -13.92
CA THR A 90 -11.85 -6.59 -15.20
C THR A 90 -11.73 -8.12 -15.17
N THR A 91 -11.02 -8.67 -14.19
CA THR A 91 -10.74 -10.12 -14.13
C THR A 91 -11.39 -10.84 -12.95
N ASN A 92 -11.79 -10.11 -11.91
CA ASN A 92 -12.35 -10.66 -10.68
C ASN A 92 -13.75 -10.10 -10.42
N ASP A 93 -14.78 -10.90 -10.63
CA ASP A 93 -16.18 -10.50 -10.46
C ASP A 93 -16.52 -10.08 -9.02
N ASP A 94 -15.74 -10.54 -8.04
CA ASP A 94 -15.91 -10.29 -6.59
C ASP A 94 -15.00 -9.17 -6.06
N PHE A 95 -14.28 -8.45 -6.93
CA PHE A 95 -13.42 -7.34 -6.51
C PHE A 95 -14.21 -6.16 -5.93
N MET A 96 -15.44 -5.95 -6.38
CA MET A 96 -16.31 -4.86 -5.89
C MET A 96 -17.49 -5.41 -5.07
N PRO A 97 -17.91 -4.71 -3.99
CA PRO A 97 -17.40 -3.43 -3.48
C PRO A 97 -16.04 -3.58 -2.77
N ALA A 98 -15.18 -2.59 -2.89
CA ALA A 98 -13.85 -2.61 -2.28
C ALA A 98 -13.62 -1.38 -1.38
N LEU A 99 -12.95 -1.62 -0.24
CA LEU A 99 -12.52 -0.58 0.70
C LEU A 99 -11.00 -0.39 0.59
N PHE A 100 -10.58 0.82 0.28
CA PHE A 100 -9.18 1.19 0.15
C PHE A 100 -8.70 1.99 1.36
N PHE A 101 -7.58 1.59 1.93
CA PHE A 101 -6.85 2.30 2.98
C PHE A 101 -5.62 2.98 2.39
N GLY A 102 -5.44 4.27 2.66
CA GLY A 102 -4.27 4.99 2.16
C GLY A 102 -3.97 6.23 2.99
N ASP A 103 -2.76 6.74 2.89
CA ASP A 103 -2.23 7.87 3.66
C ASP A 103 -1.82 9.06 2.78
N SER A 104 -2.03 8.97 1.47
CA SER A 104 -1.60 9.98 0.50
C SER A 104 -2.77 10.58 -0.30
N GLU A 105 -2.52 11.75 -0.88
CA GLU A 105 -3.43 12.37 -1.84
C GLU A 105 -3.63 11.47 -3.08
N TYR A 106 -2.57 10.77 -3.48
CA TYR A 106 -2.62 9.84 -4.60
C TYR A 106 -3.57 8.66 -4.33
N ASP A 107 -3.56 8.11 -3.10
CA ASP A 107 -4.47 7.04 -2.71
C ASP A 107 -5.92 7.50 -2.75
N MET A 108 -6.18 8.67 -2.16
CA MET A 108 -7.52 9.26 -2.13
C MET A 108 -8.06 9.51 -3.54
N THR A 109 -7.26 10.12 -4.42
CA THR A 109 -7.68 10.39 -5.81
C THR A 109 -7.81 9.11 -6.63
N THR A 110 -7.02 8.09 -6.32
CA THR A 110 -7.16 6.76 -6.91
C THR A 110 -8.47 6.11 -6.49
N ALA A 111 -8.81 6.12 -5.20
CA ALA A 111 -10.06 5.58 -4.71
C ALA A 111 -11.28 6.27 -5.37
N GLU A 112 -11.27 7.59 -5.45
CA GLU A 112 -12.31 8.39 -6.10
C GLU A 112 -12.47 8.01 -7.59
N LYS A 113 -11.37 7.89 -8.33
CA LYS A 113 -11.37 7.52 -9.75
C LYS A 113 -12.01 6.17 -10.03
N TYR A 114 -11.79 5.19 -9.15
CA TYR A 114 -12.26 3.81 -9.32
C TYR A 114 -13.51 3.46 -8.51
N ASN A 115 -14.14 4.48 -7.90
CA ASN A 115 -15.35 4.32 -7.09
C ASN A 115 -15.16 3.29 -5.96
N LEU A 116 -13.99 3.34 -5.29
CA LEU A 116 -13.70 2.55 -4.11
C LEU A 116 -14.10 3.32 -2.86
N ASP A 117 -14.64 2.64 -1.86
CA ASP A 117 -14.75 3.24 -0.53
C ASP A 117 -13.35 3.53 0.02
N PHE A 118 -13.19 4.66 0.74
CA PHE A 118 -11.88 5.09 1.19
C PHE A 118 -11.84 5.48 2.65
N ILE A 119 -10.81 5.00 3.36
CA ILE A 119 -10.46 5.45 4.71
C ILE A 119 -9.04 6.01 4.69
N PHE A 120 -8.90 7.25 5.14
CA PHE A 120 -7.60 7.90 5.26
C PHE A 120 -6.91 7.47 6.56
N VAL A 121 -5.69 6.94 6.46
CA VAL A 121 -4.86 6.51 7.60
C VAL A 121 -3.82 7.60 7.90
N SER A 122 -3.94 8.30 9.02
CA SER A 122 -3.25 9.58 9.22
C SER A 122 -1.93 9.51 10.00
N ALA A 123 -1.59 8.38 10.64
CA ALA A 123 -0.44 8.32 11.54
C ALA A 123 0.92 8.55 10.85
N TRP A 124 1.04 8.16 9.59
CA TRP A 124 2.32 8.23 8.84
C TRP A 124 2.26 9.10 7.59
N THR A 125 1.14 9.84 7.40
CA THR A 125 0.99 10.67 6.22
C THR A 125 1.97 11.84 6.20
N ASP A 126 2.56 12.11 5.04
CA ASP A 126 3.32 13.32 4.73
C ASP A 126 2.48 14.39 3.99
N PHE A 127 1.20 14.10 3.74
CA PHE A 127 0.27 15.00 3.06
C PHE A 127 -0.09 16.19 3.96
N LYS A 128 0.54 17.35 3.74
CA LYS A 128 0.51 18.50 4.65
C LYS A 128 -0.90 19.03 4.97
N ASN A 129 -1.79 19.06 4.00
CA ASN A 129 -3.13 19.66 4.12
C ASN A 129 -4.24 18.59 4.27
N TRP A 130 -3.90 17.37 4.66
CA TRP A 130 -4.83 16.25 4.70
C TRP A 130 -6.10 16.55 5.52
N LYS A 131 -6.00 17.22 6.68
CA LYS A 131 -7.13 17.51 7.57
C LYS A 131 -8.23 18.33 6.87
N GLU A 132 -7.82 19.36 6.16
CA GLU A 132 -8.75 20.22 5.41
C GLU A 132 -9.42 19.43 4.27
N VAL A 133 -8.62 18.65 3.53
CA VAL A 133 -9.10 17.90 2.36
C VAL A 133 -10.07 16.79 2.78
N VAL A 134 -9.74 15.98 3.78
CA VAL A 134 -10.61 14.88 4.25
C VAL A 134 -11.90 15.42 4.87
N SER A 135 -11.82 16.56 5.61
CA SER A 135 -13.01 17.22 6.16
C SER A 135 -13.94 17.73 5.06
N LYS A 136 -13.38 18.42 4.05
CA LYS A 136 -14.14 18.96 2.91
C LYS A 136 -14.80 17.85 2.08
N LYS A 137 -14.14 16.73 1.92
CA LYS A 137 -14.64 15.55 1.17
C LYS A 137 -15.45 14.59 2.02
N ASN A 138 -15.61 14.86 3.32
CA ASN A 138 -16.28 13.97 4.29
C ASN A 138 -15.71 12.54 4.30
N ILE A 139 -14.39 12.40 4.23
CA ILE A 139 -13.69 11.12 4.20
C ILE A 139 -13.48 10.62 5.64
N LYS A 140 -13.84 9.36 5.89
CA LYS A 140 -13.54 8.69 7.16
C LYS A 140 -12.04 8.61 7.39
N THR A 141 -11.60 8.93 8.60
CA THR A 141 -10.19 8.97 8.97
C THR A 141 -9.95 8.15 10.24
N VAL A 142 -8.86 7.41 10.27
CA VAL A 142 -8.32 6.75 11.46
C VAL A 142 -6.84 7.12 11.60
N SER A 143 -6.29 7.10 12.81
CA SER A 143 -4.85 7.24 12.97
C SER A 143 -4.16 5.91 12.63
N PHE A 144 -4.69 4.81 13.16
CA PHE A 144 -4.16 3.46 12.97
C PHE A 144 -5.27 2.47 12.60
N LEU A 145 -4.92 1.38 11.93
CA LEU A 145 -5.90 0.37 11.49
C LEU A 145 -6.60 -0.34 12.66
N ASN A 146 -5.97 -0.45 13.82
CA ASN A 146 -6.59 -1.07 15.00
C ASN A 146 -7.77 -0.28 15.58
N GLU A 147 -7.94 1.00 15.23
CA GLU A 147 -9.14 1.79 15.58
C GLU A 147 -10.41 1.28 14.88
N LEU A 148 -10.27 0.41 13.89
CA LEU A 148 -11.40 -0.25 13.20
C LEU A 148 -11.91 -1.48 13.94
N ILE A 149 -11.18 -1.94 14.95
CA ILE A 149 -11.56 -3.09 15.79
C ILE A 149 -12.48 -2.55 16.91
N ILE A 150 -13.77 -2.79 16.75
CA ILE A 150 -14.81 -2.39 17.70
C ILE A 150 -15.14 -3.58 18.61
#